data_f8778ac41752a0e502b71a50c98a8c97
#
_entry.id   f8778ac41752a0e502b71a50c98a8c97
#
_cell.length_a   1.000
_cell.length_b   1.000
_cell.length_c   1.000
_cell.angle_alpha   90.00
_cell.angle_beta   90.00
_cell.angle_gamma   90.00
#
_symmetry.space_group_name_H-M   'P 1'
#
loop_
_entity.id
_entity.type
_entity.pdbx_description
1 polymer ?
#
loop_
_entity_poly.entity_id
_entity_poly.type
_entity_poly.pdbx_seq_one_letter_code
_entity_poly.pdbx_strand_id
1 'polypeptide(L)'
;MAFTEILCLANSKKLGGRCLAGLSWPDLQTWIRPVDLTTEHGEVPSNRAQVNSPEGRRWIRPLDVISVDLTGRVPTPPQPENWAMGSSPVTLVRTLDIAEVANRLRSVADTSSSVFDLGGGREVPVSVALLGLPKSIALFEVQALSFNKDHWGKWRT
;
A
#
# COMPACT_ATOMS: atom_id res chain seq x y z
N MET A 1 -21.02 9.79 0.59
CA MET A 1 -19.79 9.34 -0.12
C MET A 1 -18.65 10.21 0.38
N ALA A 2 -17.64 9.62 0.95
CA ALA A 2 -16.44 10.35 1.41
C ALA A 2 -15.27 9.99 0.52
N PHE A 3 -14.81 10.94 -0.28
CA PHE A 3 -13.57 10.79 -1.02
C PHE A 3 -12.39 11.05 -0.07
N THR A 4 -11.45 10.14 -0.07
CA THR A 4 -10.23 10.22 0.74
C THR A 4 -9.02 10.27 -0.19
N GLU A 5 -8.14 11.22 0.05
CA GLU A 5 -6.87 11.28 -0.66
C GLU A 5 -5.85 10.36 0.01
N ILE A 6 -5.13 9.60 -0.80
CA ILE A 6 -4.13 8.62 -0.37
C ILE A 6 -2.85 8.86 -1.15
N LEU A 7 -1.73 9.01 -0.44
CA LEU A 7 -0.41 8.92 -1.04
C LEU A 7 -0.09 7.44 -1.26
N CYS A 8 -0.16 6.98 -2.50
CA CYS A 8 0.15 5.60 -2.86
C CYS A 8 1.64 5.31 -2.60
N LEU A 9 1.92 4.26 -1.85
CA LEU A 9 3.28 3.79 -1.57
C LEU A 9 3.52 2.38 -2.08
N ALA A 10 2.48 1.62 -2.34
CA ALA A 10 2.58 0.27 -2.89
C ALA A 10 1.50 0.00 -3.93
N ASN A 11 1.90 -0.64 -5.02
CA ASN A 11 1.00 -1.20 -6.04
C ASN A 11 1.60 -2.50 -6.56
N SER A 12 1.13 -3.62 -6.04
CA SER A 12 1.57 -4.95 -6.43
C SER A 12 0.49 -5.70 -7.21
N LYS A 13 0.92 -6.62 -8.09
CA LYS A 13 0.01 -7.51 -8.81
C LYS A 13 -0.56 -8.57 -7.86
N LYS A 14 -1.88 -8.79 -7.89
CA LYS A 14 -2.57 -9.80 -7.09
C LYS A 14 -3.70 -10.42 -7.91
N LEU A 15 -3.64 -11.70 -8.18
CA LEU A 15 -4.74 -12.55 -8.71
C LEU A 15 -5.62 -11.90 -9.81
N GLY A 16 -5.02 -11.24 -10.78
CA GLY A 16 -5.76 -10.55 -11.86
C GLY A 16 -6.07 -9.07 -11.60
N GLY A 17 -5.89 -8.60 -10.38
CA GLY A 17 -6.03 -7.21 -9.98
C GLY A 17 -4.76 -6.63 -9.37
N ARG A 18 -4.93 -5.65 -8.51
CA ARG A 18 -3.85 -4.96 -7.81
C ARG A 18 -4.12 -4.88 -6.31
N CYS A 19 -3.06 -4.91 -5.54
CA CYS A 19 -3.07 -4.53 -4.14
C CYS A 19 -2.45 -3.14 -4.02
N LEU A 20 -3.28 -2.16 -3.66
CA LEU A 20 -2.86 -0.78 -3.43
C LEU A 20 -2.73 -0.55 -1.94
N ALA A 21 -1.73 0.22 -1.53
CA ALA A 21 -1.63 0.70 -0.16
C ALA A 21 -0.91 2.04 -0.12
N GLY A 22 -1.23 2.82 0.89
CA GLY A 22 -0.62 4.13 1.08
C GLY A 22 -1.01 4.76 2.40
N LEU A 23 -0.62 6.00 2.58
CA LEU A 23 -0.94 6.81 3.75
C LEU A 23 -2.00 7.84 3.40
N SER A 24 -2.86 8.16 4.36
CA SER A 24 -3.79 9.30 4.25
C SER A 24 -3.04 10.57 3.86
N TRP A 25 -3.61 11.35 2.96
CA TRP A 25 -3.01 12.60 2.50
C TRP A 25 -3.91 13.79 2.89
N PRO A 26 -3.36 14.91 3.35
CA PRO A 26 -1.92 15.23 3.47
C PRO A 26 -1.28 14.82 4.80
N ASP A 27 -1.98 14.33 5.78
CA ASP A 27 -1.49 14.15 7.16
C ASP A 27 -0.52 12.97 7.37
N LEU A 28 -0.54 11.97 6.49
CA LEU A 28 0.28 10.75 6.53
C LEU A 28 0.13 9.91 7.81
N GLN A 29 -1.01 10.01 8.50
CA GLN A 29 -1.19 9.38 9.81
C GLN A 29 -1.79 7.97 9.75
N THR A 30 -2.55 7.67 8.70
CA THR A 30 -3.31 6.43 8.64
C THR A 30 -2.92 5.61 7.43
N TRP A 31 -2.52 4.36 7.67
CA TRP A 31 -2.41 3.38 6.59
C TRP A 31 -3.79 3.04 6.03
N ILE A 32 -3.90 3.10 4.74
CA ILE A 32 -5.13 2.80 3.99
C ILE A 32 -4.78 1.80 2.90
N ARG A 33 -5.48 0.68 2.92
CA ARG A 33 -5.45 -0.33 1.90
C ARG A 33 -6.84 -0.46 1.29
N PRO A 34 -7.10 0.16 0.14
CA PRO A 34 -8.36 0.02 -0.56
C PRO A 34 -8.60 -1.43 -0.96
N VAL A 35 -9.78 -1.97 -0.63
CA VAL A 35 -10.20 -3.31 -1.02
C VAL A 35 -11.54 -3.24 -1.73
N ASP A 36 -11.68 -3.99 -2.82
CA ASP A 36 -12.93 -4.12 -3.55
C ASP A 36 -13.67 -5.38 -3.06
N LEU A 37 -14.76 -5.18 -2.33
CA LEU A 37 -15.54 -6.27 -1.75
C LEU A 37 -16.32 -7.09 -2.80
N THR A 38 -16.30 -6.68 -4.06
CA THR A 38 -16.92 -7.44 -5.16
C THR A 38 -15.97 -8.48 -5.75
N THR A 39 -14.69 -8.46 -5.36
CA THR A 39 -13.69 -9.43 -5.77
C THR A 39 -13.46 -10.47 -4.66
N GLU A 40 -13.08 -11.68 -5.05
CA GLU A 40 -12.95 -12.80 -4.11
C GLU A 40 -11.91 -12.58 -3.00
N HIS A 41 -10.82 -11.85 -3.33
CA HIS A 41 -9.70 -11.65 -2.40
C HIS A 41 -9.47 -10.19 -2.06
N GLY A 42 -10.44 -9.30 -2.36
CA GLY A 42 -10.35 -7.89 -2.06
C GLY A 42 -9.33 -7.11 -2.92
N GLU A 43 -8.87 -7.69 -4.03
CA GLU A 43 -8.00 -6.98 -4.96
C GLU A 43 -8.76 -5.87 -5.69
N VAL A 44 -8.07 -4.77 -5.98
CA VAL A 44 -8.59 -3.69 -6.81
C VAL A 44 -8.56 -4.14 -8.28
N PRO A 45 -9.69 -4.19 -8.98
CA PRO A 45 -9.72 -4.58 -10.38
C PRO A 45 -8.77 -3.73 -11.23
N SER A 46 -8.17 -4.35 -12.26
CA SER A 46 -7.16 -3.72 -13.09
C SER A 46 -7.60 -2.40 -13.71
N ASN A 47 -8.87 -2.28 -14.11
CA ASN A 47 -9.43 -1.05 -14.66
C ASN A 47 -9.60 0.07 -13.62
N ARG A 48 -9.73 -0.25 -12.33
CA ARG A 48 -9.82 0.71 -11.22
C ARG A 48 -8.46 1.05 -10.62
N ALA A 49 -7.44 0.24 -10.87
CA ALA A 49 -6.06 0.50 -10.46
C ALA A 49 -5.27 1.34 -11.48
N GLN A 50 -5.97 1.94 -12.44
CA GLN A 50 -5.43 2.86 -13.45
C GLN A 50 -6.07 4.23 -13.29
N VAL A 51 -5.29 5.26 -13.59
CA VAL A 51 -5.73 6.66 -13.55
C VAL A 51 -5.42 7.36 -14.85
N ASN A 52 -6.18 8.40 -15.16
CA ASN A 52 -5.86 9.31 -16.25
C ASN A 52 -4.79 10.29 -15.78
N SER A 53 -3.72 10.41 -16.54
CA SER A 53 -2.66 11.40 -16.35
C SER A 53 -2.54 12.28 -17.60
N PRO A 54 -1.80 13.37 -17.58
CA PRO A 54 -1.55 14.20 -18.78
C PRO A 54 -0.95 13.41 -19.95
N GLU A 55 -0.24 12.32 -19.64
CA GLU A 55 0.42 11.44 -20.63
C GLU A 55 -0.51 10.30 -21.12
N GLY A 56 -1.75 10.24 -20.62
CA GLY A 56 -2.71 9.19 -20.91
C GLY A 56 -3.01 8.29 -19.73
N ARG A 57 -3.74 7.21 -19.98
CA ARG A 57 -4.14 6.25 -18.95
C ARG A 57 -2.97 5.36 -18.55
N ARG A 58 -2.69 5.28 -17.24
CA ARG A 58 -1.59 4.50 -16.69
C ARG A 58 -1.94 3.86 -15.36
N TRP A 59 -1.11 2.91 -14.94
CA TRP A 59 -1.18 2.36 -13.59
C TRP A 59 -0.88 3.42 -12.53
N ILE A 60 -1.57 3.34 -11.40
CA ILE A 60 -1.22 4.07 -10.19
C ILE A 60 0.21 3.65 -9.80
N ARG A 61 1.03 4.60 -9.40
CA ARG A 61 2.45 4.39 -9.03
C ARG A 61 2.69 4.86 -7.60
N PRO A 62 3.76 4.39 -6.95
CA PRO A 62 4.25 5.05 -5.74
C PRO A 62 4.45 6.55 -5.98
N LEU A 63 4.12 7.36 -4.98
CA LEU A 63 4.09 8.82 -4.97
C LEU A 63 2.93 9.47 -5.75
N ASP A 64 2.02 8.72 -6.34
CA ASP A 64 0.74 9.29 -6.76
C ASP A 64 -0.14 9.58 -5.54
N VAL A 65 -0.66 10.79 -5.48
CA VAL A 65 -1.80 11.13 -4.62
C VAL A 65 -3.06 10.84 -5.41
N ILE A 66 -3.84 9.90 -4.91
CA ILE A 66 -5.08 9.44 -5.55
C ILE A 66 -6.27 9.75 -4.65
N SER A 67 -7.39 10.09 -5.27
CA SER A 67 -8.68 10.24 -4.57
C SER A 67 -9.50 8.97 -4.77
N VAL A 68 -9.90 8.36 -3.66
CA VAL A 68 -10.63 7.09 -3.62
C VAL A 68 -11.93 7.27 -2.85
N ASP A 69 -13.03 6.78 -3.40
CA ASP A 69 -14.30 6.66 -2.69
C ASP A 69 -14.19 5.50 -1.69
N LEU A 70 -14.14 5.81 -0.40
CA LEU A 70 -14.09 4.82 0.68
C LEU A 70 -15.41 4.81 1.45
N THR A 71 -15.99 3.63 1.59
CA THR A 71 -17.30 3.46 2.25
C THR A 71 -17.20 3.08 3.72
N GLY A 72 -16.05 2.60 4.17
CA GLY A 72 -15.81 2.27 5.58
C GLY A 72 -14.63 1.35 5.79
N ARG A 73 -14.22 1.23 7.05
CA ARG A 73 -13.19 0.26 7.44
C ARG A 73 -13.75 -1.15 7.43
N VAL A 74 -12.96 -2.08 6.90
CA VAL A 74 -13.27 -3.51 6.86
C VAL A 74 -12.05 -4.32 7.32
N PRO A 75 -11.62 -4.10 8.57
CA PRO A 75 -10.44 -4.78 9.09
C PRO A 75 -10.65 -6.29 9.04
N THR A 76 -9.67 -6.99 8.46
CA THR A 76 -9.66 -8.44 8.37
C THR A 76 -8.31 -8.93 8.83
N PRO A 77 -8.20 -9.83 9.81
CA PRO A 77 -6.90 -10.41 10.13
C PRO A 77 -6.25 -11.06 8.89
N PRO A 78 -4.98 -10.81 8.62
CA PRO A 78 -4.02 -9.95 9.33
C PRO A 78 -3.93 -8.50 8.81
N GLN A 79 -4.98 -7.95 8.20
CA GLN A 79 -4.98 -6.69 7.46
C GLN A 79 -5.91 -5.67 8.09
N PRO A 80 -5.52 -5.05 9.22
CA PRO A 80 -6.36 -4.10 9.95
C PRO A 80 -6.58 -2.77 9.20
N GLU A 81 -5.75 -2.45 8.21
CA GLU A 81 -5.78 -1.23 7.41
C GLU A 81 -6.70 -1.29 6.19
N ASN A 82 -7.48 -2.36 6.03
CA ASN A 82 -8.43 -2.50 4.93
C ASN A 82 -9.59 -1.50 5.01
N TRP A 83 -9.88 -0.87 3.87
CA TRP A 83 -11.02 0.04 3.67
C TRP A 83 -11.78 -0.37 2.42
N ALA A 84 -13.08 -0.55 2.55
CA ALA A 84 -13.94 -0.88 1.42
C ALA A 84 -14.02 0.29 0.44
N MET A 85 -13.83 -0.01 -0.84
CA MET A 85 -14.02 0.95 -1.94
C MET A 85 -15.48 1.04 -2.33
N GLY A 86 -15.95 2.26 -2.57
CA GLY A 86 -17.22 2.51 -3.26
C GLY A 86 -17.12 2.23 -4.76
N SER A 87 -18.16 2.58 -5.49
CA SER A 87 -18.26 2.33 -6.94
C SER A 87 -17.56 3.37 -7.81
N SER A 88 -17.21 4.52 -7.24
CA SER A 88 -16.62 5.64 -7.99
C SER A 88 -15.23 5.30 -8.53
N PRO A 89 -14.86 5.82 -9.70
CA PRO A 89 -13.51 5.66 -10.22
C PRO A 89 -12.46 6.29 -9.30
N VAL A 90 -11.29 5.66 -9.24
CA VAL A 90 -10.11 6.27 -8.62
C VAL A 90 -9.60 7.37 -9.54
N THR A 91 -9.28 8.53 -8.99
CA THR A 91 -8.75 9.66 -9.76
C THR A 91 -7.36 10.06 -9.27
N LEU A 92 -6.51 10.50 -10.19
CA LEU A 92 -5.22 11.07 -9.88
C LEU A 92 -5.42 12.54 -9.47
N VAL A 93 -4.97 12.90 -8.28
CA VAL A 93 -4.92 14.29 -7.82
C VAL A 93 -3.63 14.93 -8.31
N ARG A 94 -2.49 14.30 -8.02
CA ARG A 94 -1.17 14.71 -8.50
C ARG A 94 -0.15 13.59 -8.28
N THR A 95 1.00 13.69 -8.91
CA THR A 95 2.18 12.88 -8.59
C THR A 95 3.19 13.76 -7.86
N LEU A 96 3.71 13.29 -6.74
CA LEU A 96 4.74 13.99 -5.97
C LEU A 96 6.13 13.64 -6.49
N ASP A 97 7.04 14.60 -6.38
CA ASP A 97 8.47 14.29 -6.41
C ASP A 97 8.88 13.76 -5.02
N ILE A 98 9.83 12.81 -5.00
CA ILE A 98 10.35 12.27 -3.73
C ILE A 98 10.94 13.39 -2.85
N ALA A 99 11.57 14.39 -3.45
CA ALA A 99 12.14 15.52 -2.72
C ALA A 99 11.08 16.32 -1.94
N GLU A 100 9.83 16.39 -2.44
CA GLU A 100 8.73 17.10 -1.78
C GLU A 100 8.27 16.38 -0.49
N VAL A 101 8.39 15.07 -0.43
CA VAL A 101 7.75 14.25 0.61
C VAL A 101 8.73 13.44 1.46
N ALA A 102 10.00 13.34 1.07
CA ALA A 102 11.00 12.49 1.74
C ALA A 102 11.09 12.72 3.25
N ASN A 103 11.21 13.98 3.68
CA ASN A 103 11.34 14.31 5.12
C ASN A 103 10.07 13.93 5.91
N ARG A 104 8.90 14.09 5.29
CA ARG A 104 7.62 13.72 5.89
C ARG A 104 7.46 12.20 5.97
N LEU A 105 7.90 11.46 4.96
CA LEU A 105 7.91 10.00 4.99
C LEU A 105 8.87 9.47 6.05
N ARG A 106 10.07 10.10 6.22
CA ARG A 106 10.99 9.74 7.31
C ARG A 106 10.36 9.93 8.69
N SER A 107 9.59 11.00 8.90
CA SER A 107 8.95 11.26 10.20
C SER A 107 7.87 10.25 10.58
N VAL A 108 7.32 9.52 9.61
CA VAL A 108 6.30 8.46 9.83
C VAL A 108 6.84 7.06 9.56
N ALA A 109 8.11 6.95 9.17
CA ALA A 109 8.76 5.66 8.97
C ALA A 109 8.87 4.90 10.29
N ASP A 110 8.76 3.59 10.20
CA ASP A 110 8.92 2.70 11.33
C ASP A 110 10.41 2.61 11.70
N THR A 111 10.71 2.83 12.97
CA THR A 111 12.06 2.75 13.50
C THR A 111 12.38 1.41 14.18
N SER A 112 11.42 0.48 14.17
CA SER A 112 11.64 -0.86 14.74
C SER A 112 12.70 -1.62 13.94
N SER A 113 13.47 -2.45 14.61
CA SER A 113 14.55 -3.23 14.01
C SER A 113 14.06 -4.43 13.19
N SER A 114 12.77 -4.73 13.23
CA SER A 114 12.18 -5.84 12.51
C SER A 114 10.82 -5.48 11.93
N VAL A 115 10.53 -6.02 10.75
CA VAL A 115 9.18 -5.96 10.18
C VAL A 115 8.24 -6.74 11.12
N PHE A 116 7.22 -6.08 11.65
CA PHE A 116 6.23 -6.66 12.57
C PHE A 116 6.74 -7.14 13.93
N ASP A 117 7.93 -6.72 14.37
CA ASP A 117 8.56 -7.14 15.65
C ASP A 117 8.69 -8.68 15.82
N LEU A 118 8.82 -9.40 14.74
CA LEU A 118 8.83 -10.86 14.71
C LEU A 118 10.22 -11.50 14.50
N GLY A 119 11.27 -10.80 14.91
CA GLY A 119 12.61 -11.39 14.93
C GLY A 119 13.24 -11.68 13.55
N GLY A 120 12.85 -10.97 12.51
CA GLY A 120 13.53 -11.00 11.21
C GLY A 120 13.10 -12.14 10.26
N GLY A 121 12.03 -12.85 10.55
CA GLY A 121 11.44 -13.84 9.64
C GLY A 121 10.77 -13.20 8.43
N ARG A 122 10.80 -13.90 7.28
CA ARG A 122 10.10 -13.49 6.05
C ARG A 122 8.60 -13.73 6.11
N GLU A 123 8.15 -14.57 7.02
CA GLU A 123 6.78 -15.04 7.13
C GLU A 123 6.26 -14.84 8.54
N VAL A 124 5.04 -14.36 8.64
CA VAL A 124 4.32 -14.27 9.91
C VAL A 124 3.64 -15.60 10.15
N PRO A 125 3.88 -16.28 11.29
CA PRO A 125 3.17 -17.50 11.63
C PRO A 125 1.65 -17.27 11.59
N VAL A 126 0.91 -18.22 11.05
CA VAL A 126 -0.57 -18.13 10.90
C VAL A 126 -1.23 -17.84 12.25
N SER A 127 -0.73 -18.43 13.34
CA SER A 127 -1.23 -18.20 14.69
C SER A 127 -1.11 -16.74 15.12
N VAL A 128 0.00 -16.08 14.80
CA VAL A 128 0.23 -14.66 15.09
C VAL A 128 -0.64 -13.78 14.20
N ALA A 129 -0.76 -14.12 12.93
CA ALA A 129 -1.60 -13.38 12.00
C ALA A 129 -3.09 -13.41 12.40
N LEU A 130 -3.57 -14.54 12.94
CA LEU A 130 -4.95 -14.68 13.41
C LEU A 130 -5.24 -13.96 14.72
N LEU A 131 -4.22 -13.67 15.55
CA LEU A 131 -4.38 -12.88 16.78
C LEU A 131 -4.63 -11.39 16.52
N GLY A 132 -4.51 -10.95 15.27
CA GLY A 132 -4.68 -9.56 14.85
C GLY A 132 -3.40 -8.75 15.02
N LEU A 133 -2.69 -8.54 13.94
CA LEU A 133 -1.55 -7.63 13.92
C LEU A 133 -2.04 -6.18 14.05
N PRO A 134 -1.31 -5.32 14.76
CA PRO A 134 -1.64 -3.88 14.85
C PRO A 134 -1.53 -3.20 13.47
N LYS A 135 -0.69 -3.74 12.60
CA LYS A 135 -0.49 -3.31 11.21
C LYS A 135 0.01 -4.50 10.37
N SER A 136 -0.32 -4.53 9.09
CA SER A 136 0.25 -5.48 8.13
C SER A 136 1.15 -4.80 7.08
N ILE A 137 1.28 -3.49 7.16
CA ILE A 137 2.09 -2.66 6.28
C ILE A 137 2.95 -1.73 7.13
N ALA A 138 4.21 -1.58 6.75
CA ALA A 138 5.14 -0.66 7.40
C ALA A 138 6.00 0.06 6.36
N LEU A 139 6.44 1.26 6.70
CA LEU A 139 7.39 2.05 5.93
C LEU A 139 8.70 2.10 6.70
N PHE A 140 9.80 1.73 6.04
CA PHE A 140 11.14 1.77 6.63
C PHE A 140 12.04 2.67 5.82
N GLU A 141 12.93 3.40 6.50
CA GLU A 141 14.07 4.02 5.86
C GLU A 141 15.20 2.99 5.73
N VAL A 142 15.59 2.69 4.49
CA VAL A 142 16.66 1.74 4.21
C VAL A 142 17.97 2.48 4.12
N GLN A 143 18.90 2.22 5.03
CA GLN A 143 20.23 2.81 5.05
C GLN A 143 21.18 2.14 4.04
N ALA A 144 21.02 0.84 3.81
CA ALA A 144 21.77 0.08 2.82
C ALA A 144 20.91 -1.00 2.21
N LEU A 145 20.97 -1.14 0.89
CA LEU A 145 20.27 -2.19 0.16
C LEU A 145 21.28 -2.95 -0.69
N SER A 146 21.36 -4.27 -0.48
CA SER A 146 22.19 -5.15 -1.29
C SER A 146 21.33 -6.09 -2.12
N PHE A 147 21.76 -6.33 -3.35
CA PHE A 147 21.12 -7.29 -4.25
C PHE A 147 22.09 -8.40 -4.58
N ASN A 148 21.67 -9.62 -4.34
CA ASN A 148 22.44 -10.82 -4.70
C ASN A 148 21.62 -11.67 -5.69
N LYS A 149 22.31 -12.31 -6.63
CA LYS A 149 21.70 -13.35 -7.46
C LYS A 149 21.65 -14.65 -6.66
N ASP A 150 20.49 -15.28 -6.65
CA ASP A 150 20.38 -16.65 -6.14
C ASP A 150 20.99 -17.66 -7.14
N HIS A 151 21.00 -18.91 -6.74
CA HIS A 151 21.53 -20.00 -7.59
C HIS A 151 20.75 -20.23 -8.90
N TRP A 152 19.55 -19.64 -9.01
CA TRP A 152 18.73 -19.62 -10.23
C TRP A 152 18.99 -18.37 -11.10
N GLY A 153 19.94 -17.53 -10.71
CA GLY A 153 20.26 -16.27 -11.39
C GLY A 153 19.23 -15.16 -11.20
N LYS A 154 18.26 -15.32 -10.28
CA LYS A 154 17.28 -14.29 -9.93
C LYS A 154 17.85 -13.35 -8.87
N TRP A 155 17.59 -12.04 -9.05
CA TRP A 155 17.96 -11.03 -8.05
C TRP A 155 17.11 -11.18 -6.79
N ARG A 156 17.76 -11.13 -5.63
CA ARG A 156 17.16 -11.13 -4.29
C ARG A 156 17.69 -9.96 -3.47
N THR A 157 16.85 -9.45 -2.59
CA THR A 157 17.18 -8.41 -1.60
C THR A 157 17.42 -9.05 -0.24
#